data_d504ba7b78e86012a928edee5f140022
#
_entry.id   d504ba7b78e86012a928edee5f140022
#
_cell.length_a   1.000
_cell.length_b   1.000
_cell.length_c   1.000
_cell.angle_alpha   90.00
_cell.angle_beta   90.00
_cell.angle_gamma   90.00
#
_symmetry.space_group_name_H-M   'P 1'
#
loop_
_entity.id
_entity.type
_entity.pdbx_description
1 polymer ?
#
loop_
_entity_poly.entity_id
_entity_poly.type
_entity_poly.pdbx_seq_one_letter_code
_entity_poly.pdbx_strand_id
1 'polypeptide(L)'
;STYAAPMRVKIRLIIKDRETKSIKDVREQEVYMGEMPLMTQNGTFVINGTERVIVSQLHRSPGVFFDHDKGKTHSSGKVLYSARIIPYRGSWLDFEFDAKDLVYVRIDRRRKLLATVVLRALNYTNEQILDMFYEKVPVYLDMGSYQIDLVPERLRGEMAQFDILDADGKAIVEQGKRINARHVRQMESAGLTKLPVPDEYLYERIIAEDVTLHNGDVIAANTVLSHEIMVKLAEGGVKKFNVLYTNDIDHGSFVADSLRADTTSGREEALVEIYKVMRPGEP
;
A
#
# COMPACT_ATOMS: atom_id res chain seq x y z
N SER A 1 37.31 -22.64 -33.66
CA SER A 1 36.49 -21.79 -34.54
C SER A 1 35.06 -21.70 -34.03
N THR A 2 34.43 -20.60 -34.30
CA THR A 2 33.00 -20.34 -33.93
C THR A 2 32.24 -20.05 -35.21
N TYR A 3 31.11 -20.74 -35.40
CA TYR A 3 30.23 -20.50 -36.53
C TYR A 3 29.35 -19.29 -36.22
N ALA A 4 29.74 -18.10 -36.72
CA ALA A 4 29.15 -16.83 -36.38
C ALA A 4 29.13 -15.87 -37.58
N ALA A 5 28.29 -14.85 -37.48
CA ALA A 5 28.24 -13.73 -38.41
C ALA A 5 28.54 -12.42 -37.68
N PRO A 6 29.24 -11.46 -38.31
CA PRO A 6 29.45 -10.14 -37.70
C PRO A 6 28.14 -9.38 -37.60
N MET A 7 27.94 -8.75 -36.47
CA MET A 7 26.78 -7.89 -36.22
C MET A 7 27.21 -6.42 -36.26
N ARG A 8 26.58 -5.64 -37.13
CA ARG A 8 26.79 -4.20 -37.24
C ARG A 8 25.49 -3.47 -37.01
N VAL A 9 25.56 -2.38 -36.29
CA VAL A 9 24.41 -1.55 -35.97
C VAL A 9 24.63 -0.15 -36.53
N LYS A 10 23.65 0.35 -37.27
CA LYS A 10 23.65 1.72 -37.74
C LYS A 10 23.05 2.60 -36.65
N ILE A 11 23.87 3.42 -36.01
CA ILE A 11 23.48 4.32 -34.95
C ILE A 11 23.28 5.72 -35.52
N ARG A 12 22.14 6.30 -35.22
CA ARG A 12 21.80 7.67 -35.58
C ARG A 12 21.74 8.52 -34.31
N LEU A 13 22.64 9.50 -34.19
CA LEU A 13 22.64 10.49 -33.13
C LEU A 13 21.92 11.75 -33.63
N ILE A 14 20.80 12.07 -32.99
CA ILE A 14 20.01 13.27 -33.29
C ILE A 14 20.29 14.29 -32.21
N ILE A 15 20.91 15.40 -32.56
CA ILE A 15 21.20 16.51 -31.65
C ILE A 15 20.08 17.53 -31.80
N LYS A 16 19.37 17.81 -30.71
CA LYS A 16 18.26 18.75 -30.67
C LYS A 16 18.64 20.01 -29.92
N ASP A 17 18.08 21.15 -30.35
CA ASP A 17 18.14 22.41 -29.60
C ASP A 17 17.29 22.26 -28.31
N ARG A 18 17.82 22.73 -27.18
CA ARG A 18 17.13 22.62 -25.87
C ARG A 18 15.89 23.50 -25.80
N GLU A 19 15.90 24.65 -26.44
CA GLU A 19 14.83 25.66 -26.38
C GLU A 19 13.73 25.40 -27.41
N THR A 20 14.12 25.23 -28.66
CA THR A 20 13.17 25.07 -29.78
C THR A 20 12.80 23.62 -30.06
N LYS A 21 13.54 22.66 -29.48
CA LYS A 21 13.42 21.22 -29.74
C LYS A 21 13.58 20.84 -31.21
N SER A 22 14.11 21.75 -32.04
CA SER A 22 14.43 21.47 -33.42
C SER A 22 15.70 20.66 -33.58
N ILE A 23 15.82 19.92 -34.66
CA ILE A 23 16.99 19.08 -34.95
C ILE A 23 18.12 20.00 -35.41
N LYS A 24 19.22 19.99 -34.63
CA LYS A 24 20.46 20.75 -34.98
C LYS A 24 21.35 19.99 -35.92
N ASP A 25 21.53 18.71 -35.68
CA ASP A 25 22.44 17.85 -36.44
C ASP A 25 22.01 16.39 -36.36
N VAL A 26 22.29 15.65 -37.38
CA VAL A 26 22.06 14.19 -37.45
C VAL A 26 23.35 13.54 -37.90
N ARG A 27 23.89 12.67 -37.06
CA ARG A 27 25.08 11.90 -37.36
C ARG A 27 24.76 10.43 -37.42
N GLU A 28 25.18 9.77 -38.47
CA GLU A 28 25.02 8.32 -38.63
C GLU A 28 26.37 7.66 -38.73
N GLN A 29 26.49 6.53 -38.07
CA GLN A 29 27.69 5.68 -38.15
C GLN A 29 27.28 4.23 -37.97
N GLU A 30 27.91 3.38 -38.76
CA GLU A 30 27.80 1.92 -38.61
C GLU A 30 28.88 1.43 -37.64
N VAL A 31 28.47 0.74 -36.57
CA VAL A 31 29.35 0.29 -35.49
C VAL A 31 29.34 -1.24 -35.44
N TYR A 32 30.52 -1.82 -35.38
CA TYR A 32 30.68 -3.24 -35.16
C TYR A 32 30.41 -3.60 -33.71
N MET A 33 29.42 -4.51 -33.49
CA MET A 33 28.96 -4.89 -32.16
C MET A 33 29.44 -6.28 -31.71
N GLY A 34 30.24 -6.93 -32.47
CA GLY A 34 30.73 -8.28 -32.21
C GLY A 34 30.15 -9.32 -33.17
N GLU A 35 30.30 -10.57 -32.81
CA GLU A 35 29.79 -11.69 -33.59
C GLU A 35 28.58 -12.32 -32.95
N MET A 36 27.62 -12.71 -33.78
CA MET A 36 26.42 -13.44 -33.37
C MET A 36 26.57 -14.91 -33.79
N PRO A 37 26.59 -15.87 -32.87
CA PRO A 37 26.59 -17.28 -33.22
C PRO A 37 25.38 -17.63 -34.08
N LEU A 38 25.60 -18.42 -35.11
CA LEU A 38 24.57 -18.89 -36.01
C LEU A 38 24.14 -20.31 -35.64
N MET A 39 22.84 -20.56 -35.71
CA MET A 39 22.26 -21.87 -35.46
C MET A 39 22.48 -22.79 -36.69
N THR A 40 22.92 -24.01 -36.43
CA THR A 40 23.01 -25.05 -37.44
C THR A 40 21.63 -25.63 -37.77
N GLN A 41 21.54 -26.44 -38.81
CA GLN A 41 20.30 -27.12 -39.17
C GLN A 41 19.77 -28.04 -38.06
N ASN A 42 20.64 -28.53 -37.20
CA ASN A 42 20.27 -29.42 -36.08
C ASN A 42 19.88 -28.68 -34.81
N GLY A 43 19.78 -27.34 -34.84
CA GLY A 43 19.46 -26.55 -33.67
C GLY A 43 20.61 -26.37 -32.69
N THR A 44 21.84 -26.50 -33.11
CA THR A 44 23.07 -26.39 -32.31
C THR A 44 23.86 -25.16 -32.68
N PHE A 45 24.83 -24.83 -31.84
CA PHE A 45 25.82 -23.75 -32.08
C PHE A 45 27.23 -24.32 -31.99
N VAL A 46 28.11 -23.87 -32.86
CA VAL A 46 29.53 -24.24 -32.80
C VAL A 46 30.29 -23.09 -32.14
N ILE A 47 30.78 -23.31 -30.93
CA ILE A 47 31.52 -22.33 -30.12
C ILE A 47 32.89 -22.92 -29.78
N ASN A 48 33.95 -22.25 -30.20
CA ASN A 48 35.33 -22.69 -29.99
C ASN A 48 35.57 -24.14 -30.43
N GLY A 49 34.98 -24.52 -31.55
CA GLY A 49 35.12 -25.86 -32.11
C GLY A 49 34.23 -26.94 -31.46
N THR A 50 33.44 -26.59 -30.45
CA THR A 50 32.57 -27.52 -29.76
C THR A 50 31.12 -27.25 -30.12
N GLU A 51 30.38 -28.29 -30.45
CA GLU A 51 28.96 -28.22 -30.72
C GLU A 51 28.19 -28.12 -29.41
N ARG A 52 27.38 -27.10 -29.28
CA ARG A 52 26.61 -26.79 -28.06
C ARG A 52 25.15 -26.58 -28.37
N VAL A 53 24.31 -26.79 -27.36
CA VAL A 53 22.87 -26.58 -27.46
C VAL A 53 22.42 -25.70 -26.29
N ILE A 54 21.45 -24.83 -26.53
CA ILE A 54 20.83 -24.03 -25.48
C ILE A 54 19.79 -24.91 -24.77
N VAL A 55 19.94 -25.03 -23.46
CA VAL A 55 18.94 -25.72 -22.62
C VAL A 55 18.12 -24.73 -21.85
N SER A 56 16.84 -25.05 -21.67
CA SER A 56 15.95 -24.25 -20.86
C SER A 56 16.35 -24.32 -19.39
N GLN A 57 16.40 -23.16 -18.74
CA GLN A 57 16.69 -23.07 -17.33
C GLN A 57 15.40 -22.75 -16.56
N LEU A 58 15.13 -23.60 -15.58
CA LEU A 58 13.99 -23.38 -14.70
C LEU A 58 14.30 -22.24 -13.73
N HIS A 59 13.39 -21.28 -13.61
CA HIS A 59 13.50 -20.19 -12.67
C HIS A 59 12.11 -19.85 -12.09
N ARG A 60 12.06 -19.06 -11.03
CA ARG A 60 10.79 -18.53 -10.53
C ARG A 60 10.18 -17.62 -11.57
N SER A 61 8.89 -17.82 -11.87
CA SER A 61 8.20 -16.94 -12.80
C SER A 61 8.09 -15.51 -12.26
N PRO A 62 8.11 -14.49 -13.13
CA PRO A 62 7.75 -13.15 -12.72
C PRO A 62 6.32 -13.12 -12.15
N GLY A 63 6.10 -12.29 -11.15
CA GLY A 63 4.79 -12.13 -10.56
C GLY A 63 4.85 -11.76 -9.07
N VAL A 64 3.70 -11.86 -8.41
CA VAL A 64 3.57 -11.58 -6.98
C VAL A 64 3.32 -12.90 -6.25
N PHE A 65 4.09 -13.13 -5.21
CA PHE A 65 4.00 -14.32 -4.36
C PHE A 65 3.69 -13.92 -2.92
N PHE A 66 2.69 -14.55 -2.33
CA PHE A 66 2.31 -14.33 -0.95
C PHE A 66 2.75 -15.53 -0.10
N ASP A 67 3.24 -15.26 1.09
CA ASP A 67 3.75 -16.28 2.01
C ASP A 67 3.59 -15.84 3.46
N HIS A 68 3.90 -16.73 4.38
CA HIS A 68 3.98 -16.43 5.81
C HIS A 68 5.01 -17.35 6.48
N ASP A 69 5.44 -16.96 7.68
CA ASP A 69 6.48 -17.65 8.45
C ASP A 69 5.96 -18.83 9.29
N LYS A 70 4.67 -19.12 9.25
CA LYS A 70 3.98 -20.13 10.09
C LYS A 70 4.12 -19.89 11.60
N GLY A 71 4.35 -18.63 12.01
CA GLY A 71 4.52 -18.25 13.41
C GLY A 71 5.87 -18.61 14.03
N LYS A 72 6.86 -18.95 13.21
CA LYS A 72 8.18 -19.44 13.69
C LYS A 72 9.18 -18.33 14.03
N THR A 73 9.02 -17.14 13.47
CA THR A 73 10.01 -16.06 13.58
C THR A 73 9.94 -15.33 14.90
N HIS A 74 8.73 -15.08 15.42
CA HIS A 74 8.52 -14.36 16.66
C HIS A 74 8.11 -15.31 17.81
N SER A 75 8.62 -15.04 19.01
CA SER A 75 8.37 -15.85 20.21
C SER A 75 6.89 -15.97 20.62
N SER A 76 6.07 -14.98 20.24
CA SER A 76 4.62 -14.98 20.52
C SER A 76 3.84 -15.98 19.67
N GLY A 77 4.46 -16.59 18.65
CA GLY A 77 3.77 -17.46 17.71
C GLY A 77 2.92 -16.71 16.67
N LYS A 78 2.98 -15.39 16.64
CA LYS A 78 2.25 -14.57 15.68
C LYS A 78 2.70 -14.88 14.26
N VAL A 79 1.73 -15.12 13.37
CA VAL A 79 1.99 -15.35 11.96
C VAL A 79 2.33 -14.02 11.28
N LEU A 80 3.52 -13.95 10.69
CA LEU A 80 3.99 -12.78 9.95
C LEU A 80 3.86 -13.03 8.45
N TYR A 81 3.04 -12.23 7.80
CA TYR A 81 2.78 -12.33 6.37
C TYR A 81 3.81 -11.55 5.56
N SER A 82 4.05 -12.01 4.36
CA SER A 82 4.96 -11.35 3.41
C SER A 82 4.44 -11.47 1.99
N ALA A 83 4.91 -10.58 1.14
CA ALA A 83 4.65 -10.62 -0.29
C ALA A 83 5.93 -10.29 -1.03
N ARG A 84 6.17 -10.95 -2.16
CA ARG A 84 7.35 -10.74 -2.98
C ARG A 84 6.95 -10.45 -4.40
N ILE A 85 7.44 -9.34 -4.94
CA ILE A 85 7.29 -8.98 -6.33
C ILE A 85 8.57 -9.35 -7.06
N ILE A 86 8.46 -10.29 -7.99
CA ILE A 86 9.57 -10.75 -8.82
C ILE A 86 9.34 -10.21 -10.23
N PRO A 87 10.18 -9.29 -10.72
CA PRO A 87 10.09 -8.81 -12.09
C PRO A 87 10.70 -9.82 -13.06
N TYR A 88 10.39 -9.66 -14.35
CA TYR A 88 11.06 -10.43 -15.39
C TYR A 88 12.57 -10.17 -15.38
N ARG A 89 12.97 -8.91 -15.19
CA ARG A 89 14.35 -8.48 -15.07
C ARG A 89 14.44 -7.29 -14.11
N GLY A 90 15.30 -7.38 -13.11
CA GLY A 90 15.53 -6.31 -12.16
C GLY A 90 15.52 -6.79 -10.70
N SER A 91 15.54 -5.86 -9.79
CA SER A 91 15.57 -6.12 -8.35
C SER A 91 14.22 -6.59 -7.82
N TRP A 92 14.26 -7.50 -6.88
CA TRP A 92 13.07 -7.98 -6.18
C TRP A 92 12.62 -6.98 -5.14
N LEU A 93 11.32 -6.95 -4.92
CA LEU A 93 10.69 -6.10 -3.91
C LEU A 93 9.94 -7.00 -2.93
N ASP A 94 10.40 -7.01 -1.68
CA ASP A 94 9.82 -7.83 -0.62
C ASP A 94 9.06 -6.95 0.37
N PHE A 95 7.77 -7.21 0.56
CA PHE A 95 6.96 -6.61 1.61
C PHE A 95 6.84 -7.58 2.77
N GLU A 96 7.00 -7.10 3.98
CA GLU A 96 6.90 -7.93 5.18
C GLU A 96 6.23 -7.18 6.33
N PHE A 97 5.41 -7.89 7.10
CA PHE A 97 4.90 -7.42 8.37
C PHE A 97 5.86 -7.78 9.49
N ASP A 98 6.01 -6.89 10.45
CA ASP A 98 6.73 -7.21 11.69
C ASP A 98 5.76 -7.60 12.82
N ALA A 99 6.31 -7.94 13.98
CA ALA A 99 5.51 -8.32 15.14
C ALA A 99 4.66 -7.18 15.71
N LYS A 100 4.98 -5.94 15.38
CA LYS A 100 4.22 -4.73 15.75
C LYS A 100 3.17 -4.34 14.72
N ASP A 101 2.94 -5.18 13.72
CA ASP A 101 2.00 -4.96 12.63
C ASP A 101 2.35 -3.78 11.70
N LEU A 102 3.61 -3.39 11.67
CA LEU A 102 4.10 -2.41 10.72
C LEU A 102 4.51 -3.10 9.42
N VAL A 103 4.29 -2.43 8.29
CA VAL A 103 4.59 -2.95 6.96
C VAL A 103 5.92 -2.39 6.48
N TYR A 104 6.85 -3.27 6.19
CA TYR A 104 8.18 -2.93 5.69
C TYR A 104 8.38 -3.42 4.26
N VAL A 105 9.34 -2.81 3.60
CA VAL A 105 9.79 -3.21 2.26
C VAL A 105 11.30 -3.37 2.24
N ARG A 106 11.78 -4.41 1.54
CA ARG A 106 13.19 -4.58 1.18
C ARG A 106 13.32 -4.51 -0.33
N ILE A 107 14.19 -3.65 -0.79
CA ILE A 107 14.54 -3.55 -2.20
C ILE A 107 15.86 -4.33 -2.38
N ASP A 108 15.84 -5.34 -3.21
CA ASP A 108 17.01 -6.17 -3.52
C ASP A 108 17.70 -6.74 -2.26
N ARG A 109 16.89 -7.22 -1.30
CA ARG A 109 17.34 -7.78 0.00
C ARG A 109 18.17 -6.84 0.86
N ARG A 110 18.11 -5.54 0.60
CA ARG A 110 18.76 -4.52 1.40
C ARG A 110 18.06 -4.32 2.75
N ARG A 111 18.59 -3.39 3.56
CA ARG A 111 17.96 -3.01 4.84
C ARG A 111 16.51 -2.59 4.61
N LYS A 112 15.62 -3.00 5.50
CA LYS A 112 14.20 -2.70 5.38
C LYS A 112 13.90 -1.21 5.61
N LEU A 113 12.92 -0.73 4.87
CA LEU A 113 12.29 0.57 4.99
C LEU A 113 10.81 0.36 5.30
N LEU A 114 10.14 1.36 5.89
CA LEU A 114 8.68 1.34 5.93
C LEU A 114 8.13 1.35 4.49
N ALA A 115 7.11 0.56 4.23
CA ALA A 115 6.52 0.46 2.90
C ALA A 115 5.97 1.81 2.40
N THR A 116 5.54 2.67 3.32
CA THR A 116 5.05 4.01 3.02
C THR A 116 6.13 4.93 2.42
N VAL A 117 7.40 4.69 2.71
CA VAL A 117 8.52 5.43 2.09
C VAL A 117 8.53 5.21 0.58
N VAL A 118 8.34 3.96 0.14
CA VAL A 118 8.26 3.66 -1.30
C VAL A 118 7.04 4.30 -1.94
N LEU A 119 5.88 4.26 -1.27
CA LEU A 119 4.67 4.89 -1.78
C LEU A 119 4.81 6.41 -1.89
N ARG A 120 5.44 7.07 -0.92
CA ARG A 120 5.76 8.50 -1.01
C ARG A 120 6.75 8.82 -2.12
N ALA A 121 7.75 7.97 -2.31
CA ALA A 121 8.69 8.11 -3.42
C ALA A 121 8.00 8.03 -4.79
N LEU A 122 6.91 7.27 -4.88
CA LEU A 122 6.04 7.20 -6.05
C LEU A 122 5.07 8.39 -6.16
N ASN A 123 5.22 9.38 -5.28
CA ASN A 123 4.44 10.62 -5.24
C ASN A 123 2.99 10.47 -4.77
N TYR A 124 2.71 9.47 -3.94
CA TYR A 124 1.42 9.37 -3.27
C TYR A 124 1.39 10.20 -1.99
N THR A 125 0.32 10.96 -1.79
CA THR A 125 0.07 11.72 -0.56
C THR A 125 -0.45 10.80 0.54
N ASN A 126 -0.49 11.29 1.79
CA ASN A 126 -1.06 10.54 2.91
C ASN A 126 -2.52 10.13 2.65
N GLU A 127 -3.33 11.06 2.15
CA GLU A 127 -4.73 10.78 1.81
C GLU A 127 -4.86 9.72 0.72
N GLN A 128 -4.05 9.81 -0.32
CA GLN A 128 -4.04 8.84 -1.41
C GLN A 128 -3.63 7.45 -0.92
N ILE A 129 -2.63 7.35 -0.05
CA ILE A 129 -2.21 6.09 0.54
C ILE A 129 -3.34 5.47 1.37
N LEU A 130 -3.97 6.26 2.23
CA LEU A 130 -5.10 5.77 3.03
C LEU A 130 -6.28 5.34 2.16
N ASP A 131 -6.56 6.09 1.11
CA ASP A 131 -7.64 5.79 0.17
C ASP A 131 -7.42 4.48 -0.61
N MET A 132 -6.17 4.12 -0.89
CA MET A 132 -5.84 2.85 -1.55
C MET A 132 -6.11 1.62 -0.69
N PHE A 133 -5.95 1.73 0.63
CA PHE A 133 -5.98 0.58 1.53
C PHE A 133 -7.24 0.48 2.38
N TYR A 134 -7.99 1.57 2.53
CA TYR A 134 -9.12 1.61 3.45
C TYR A 134 -10.38 2.14 2.78
N GLU A 135 -11.49 1.54 3.13
CA GLU A 135 -12.80 2.14 2.90
C GLU A 135 -13.06 3.19 3.99
N LYS A 136 -13.95 4.13 3.69
CA LYS A 136 -14.30 5.25 4.58
C LYS A 136 -15.64 5.00 5.23
N VAL A 137 -15.74 5.44 6.48
CA VAL A 137 -17.00 5.46 7.23
C VAL A 137 -17.33 6.92 7.54
N PRO A 138 -18.41 7.48 6.96
CA PRO A 138 -18.86 8.80 7.31
C PRO A 138 -19.34 8.87 8.76
N VAL A 139 -18.90 9.91 9.47
CA VAL A 139 -19.31 10.23 10.83
C VAL A 139 -20.05 11.56 10.80
N TYR A 140 -21.23 11.60 11.39
CA TYR A 140 -22.06 12.79 11.46
C TYR A 140 -22.17 13.26 12.91
N LEU A 141 -21.99 14.56 13.11
CA LEU A 141 -22.22 15.21 14.39
C LEU A 141 -23.49 16.07 14.30
N ASP A 142 -24.47 15.74 15.10
CA ASP A 142 -25.71 16.47 15.21
C ASP A 142 -26.08 16.65 16.68
N MET A 143 -26.28 17.91 17.11
CA MET A 143 -26.70 18.29 18.47
C MET A 143 -25.88 17.59 19.59
N GLY A 144 -24.57 17.46 19.39
CA GLY A 144 -23.69 16.81 20.36
C GLY A 144 -23.70 15.28 20.34
N SER A 145 -24.44 14.68 19.42
CA SER A 145 -24.51 13.23 19.22
C SER A 145 -23.84 12.82 17.93
N TYR A 146 -23.19 11.65 17.95
CA TYR A 146 -22.52 11.08 16.77
C TYR A 146 -23.32 9.96 16.16
N GLN A 147 -23.33 9.92 14.84
CA GLN A 147 -23.86 8.80 14.05
C GLN A 147 -22.85 8.41 12.98
N ILE A 148 -22.82 7.14 12.63
CA ILE A 148 -22.04 6.63 11.50
C ILE A 148 -22.98 6.06 10.44
N ASP A 149 -22.52 6.04 9.20
CA ASP A 149 -23.19 5.23 8.18
C ASP A 149 -23.01 3.75 8.52
N LEU A 150 -24.11 3.01 8.47
CA LEU A 150 -24.13 1.61 8.85
C LEU A 150 -24.19 0.71 7.62
N VAL A 151 -23.20 -0.17 7.52
CA VAL A 151 -23.22 -1.33 6.65
C VAL A 151 -23.26 -2.57 7.56
N PRO A 152 -24.41 -3.20 7.77
CA PRO A 152 -24.58 -4.22 8.80
C PRO A 152 -23.60 -5.39 8.69
N GLU A 153 -23.27 -5.81 7.47
CA GLU A 153 -22.32 -6.92 7.24
C GLU A 153 -20.92 -6.64 7.81
N ARG A 154 -20.51 -5.37 7.88
CA ARG A 154 -19.22 -4.98 8.46
C ARG A 154 -19.11 -5.26 9.96
N LEU A 155 -20.23 -5.34 10.66
CA LEU A 155 -20.28 -5.60 12.09
C LEU A 155 -20.25 -7.09 12.44
N ARG A 156 -20.47 -7.96 11.47
CA ARG A 156 -20.50 -9.40 11.68
C ARG A 156 -19.19 -9.91 12.28
N GLY A 157 -19.29 -10.66 13.37
CA GLY A 157 -18.13 -11.22 14.08
C GLY A 157 -17.56 -10.31 15.17
N GLU A 158 -17.94 -9.03 15.21
CA GLU A 158 -17.52 -8.10 16.25
C GLU A 158 -18.35 -8.26 17.53
N MET A 159 -17.75 -7.87 18.66
CA MET A 159 -18.48 -7.72 19.93
C MET A 159 -19.17 -6.37 19.94
N ALA A 160 -20.47 -6.35 20.24
CA ALA A 160 -21.20 -5.10 20.37
C ALA A 160 -20.66 -4.30 21.57
N GLN A 161 -20.19 -3.09 21.31
CA GLN A 161 -19.66 -2.18 22.34
C GLN A 161 -20.77 -1.38 23.04
N PHE A 162 -21.96 -1.38 22.46
CA PHE A 162 -23.17 -0.72 22.97
C PHE A 162 -24.38 -1.43 22.39
N ASP A 163 -25.56 -1.14 22.94
CA ASP A 163 -26.82 -1.71 22.44
C ASP A 163 -27.14 -1.15 21.05
N ILE A 164 -27.42 -2.03 20.09
CA ILE A 164 -27.88 -1.65 18.75
C ILE A 164 -29.40 -1.80 18.74
N LEU A 165 -30.09 -0.68 18.55
CA LEU A 165 -31.56 -0.59 18.68
C LEU A 165 -32.22 -0.48 17.31
N ASP A 166 -33.43 -1.01 17.18
CA ASP A 166 -34.31 -0.74 16.04
C ASP A 166 -35.01 0.63 16.18
N ALA A 167 -35.87 0.97 15.20
CA ALA A 167 -36.60 2.23 15.20
C ALA A 167 -37.56 2.39 16.39
N ASP A 168 -38.01 1.29 16.99
CA ASP A 168 -38.90 1.27 18.15
C ASP A 168 -38.17 1.28 19.50
N GLY A 169 -36.82 1.34 19.45
CA GLY A 169 -35.99 1.34 20.65
C GLY A 169 -35.75 -0.05 21.23
N LYS A 170 -36.13 -1.12 20.52
CA LYS A 170 -35.88 -2.49 20.94
C LYS A 170 -34.47 -2.92 20.52
N ALA A 171 -33.76 -3.57 21.43
CA ALA A 171 -32.42 -4.03 21.17
C ALA A 171 -32.39 -5.19 20.13
N ILE A 172 -31.70 -4.98 19.03
CA ILE A 172 -31.32 -6.03 18.07
C ILE A 172 -30.16 -6.81 18.61
N VAL A 173 -29.13 -6.10 19.11
CA VAL A 173 -27.94 -6.69 19.75
C VAL A 173 -27.69 -5.94 21.05
N GLU A 174 -27.57 -6.67 22.15
CA GLU A 174 -27.18 -6.09 23.44
C GLU A 174 -25.67 -5.95 23.55
N GLN A 175 -25.22 -4.95 24.29
CA GLN A 175 -23.81 -4.73 24.60
C GLN A 175 -23.16 -6.02 25.12
N GLY A 176 -21.95 -6.29 24.66
CA GLY A 176 -21.16 -7.46 25.08
C GLY A 176 -21.46 -8.73 24.32
N LYS A 177 -22.48 -8.74 23.45
CA LYS A 177 -22.79 -9.91 22.62
C LYS A 177 -22.10 -9.84 21.27
N ARG A 178 -21.73 -11.01 20.74
CA ARG A 178 -21.14 -11.13 19.40
C ARG A 178 -22.21 -10.98 18.35
N ILE A 179 -21.95 -10.11 17.37
CA ILE A 179 -22.84 -9.86 16.24
C ILE A 179 -22.71 -11.01 15.24
N ASN A 180 -23.81 -11.70 15.01
CA ASN A 180 -23.86 -12.82 14.09
C ASN A 180 -24.70 -12.52 12.82
N ALA A 181 -24.77 -13.49 11.90
CA ALA A 181 -25.51 -13.33 10.65
C ALA A 181 -27.02 -13.04 10.86
N ARG A 182 -27.61 -13.54 11.93
CA ARG A 182 -29.00 -13.28 12.27
C ARG A 182 -29.19 -11.80 12.64
N HIS A 183 -28.29 -11.26 13.46
CA HIS A 183 -28.32 -9.84 13.83
C HIS A 183 -28.17 -8.93 12.61
N VAL A 184 -27.26 -9.29 11.69
CA VAL A 184 -27.06 -8.55 10.44
C VAL A 184 -28.36 -8.50 9.63
N ARG A 185 -29.02 -9.64 9.47
CA ARG A 185 -30.30 -9.71 8.76
C ARG A 185 -31.40 -8.90 9.45
N GLN A 186 -31.43 -8.88 10.78
CA GLN A 186 -32.38 -8.08 11.54
C GLN A 186 -32.15 -6.58 11.32
N MET A 187 -30.90 -6.13 11.29
CA MET A 187 -30.53 -4.74 10.98
C MET A 187 -30.95 -4.35 9.56
N GLU A 188 -30.70 -5.22 8.60
CA GLU A 188 -31.07 -4.99 7.20
C GLU A 188 -32.59 -4.94 7.03
N SER A 189 -33.32 -5.86 7.67
CA SER A 189 -34.79 -5.88 7.65
C SER A 189 -35.41 -4.68 8.34
N ALA A 190 -34.77 -4.14 9.37
CA ALA A 190 -35.19 -2.92 10.05
C ALA A 190 -34.88 -1.65 9.26
N GLY A 191 -34.16 -1.76 8.14
CA GLY A 191 -33.78 -0.63 7.27
C GLY A 191 -32.78 0.32 7.90
N LEU A 192 -31.95 -0.15 8.82
CA LEU A 192 -30.94 0.68 9.49
C LEU A 192 -29.84 1.07 8.52
N THR A 193 -29.73 2.36 8.23
CA THR A 193 -28.68 2.93 7.38
C THR A 193 -27.70 3.80 8.16
N LYS A 194 -28.09 4.22 9.36
CA LYS A 194 -27.28 5.01 10.28
C LYS A 194 -27.32 4.40 11.67
N LEU A 195 -26.24 4.53 12.40
CA LEU A 195 -26.09 3.98 13.73
C LEU A 195 -25.64 5.10 14.68
N PRO A 196 -26.46 5.46 15.68
CA PRO A 196 -26.00 6.30 16.77
C PRO A 196 -24.90 5.59 17.55
N VAL A 197 -23.81 6.27 17.82
CA VAL A 197 -22.66 5.72 18.52
C VAL A 197 -22.27 6.61 19.69
N PRO A 198 -21.81 6.05 20.83
CA PRO A 198 -21.22 6.84 21.90
C PRO A 198 -19.85 7.37 21.46
N ASP A 199 -19.39 8.43 22.12
CA ASP A 199 -18.08 9.05 21.85
C ASP A 199 -16.95 8.02 21.91
N GLU A 200 -16.99 7.14 22.89
CA GLU A 200 -15.98 6.11 23.14
C GLU A 200 -15.82 5.14 21.97
N TYR A 201 -16.86 4.91 21.21
CA TYR A 201 -16.79 4.06 20.01
C TYR A 201 -15.89 4.66 18.93
N LEU A 202 -15.80 5.99 18.88
CA LEU A 202 -15.00 6.72 17.90
C LEU A 202 -13.54 6.90 18.33
N TYR A 203 -13.23 6.74 19.62
CA TYR A 203 -11.86 6.85 20.09
C TYR A 203 -10.99 5.79 19.42
N GLU A 204 -9.77 6.17 19.08
CA GLU A 204 -8.79 5.37 18.35
C GLU A 204 -9.14 5.10 16.88
N ARG A 205 -10.29 5.54 16.39
CA ARG A 205 -10.57 5.58 14.95
C ARG A 205 -9.64 6.61 14.28
N ILE A 206 -9.41 6.46 13.00
CA ILE A 206 -8.42 7.23 12.26
C ILE A 206 -9.10 8.10 11.23
N ILE A 207 -8.81 9.39 11.21
CA ILE A 207 -9.34 10.33 10.23
C ILE A 207 -8.80 10.01 8.84
N ALA A 208 -9.70 9.88 7.87
CA ALA A 208 -9.38 9.44 6.52
C ALA A 208 -8.82 10.56 5.63
N GLU A 209 -9.18 11.80 5.90
CA GLU A 209 -8.86 12.98 5.07
C GLU A 209 -8.54 14.18 5.95
N ASP A 210 -7.83 15.16 5.39
CA ASP A 210 -7.66 16.43 6.07
C ASP A 210 -9.02 17.09 6.30
N VAL A 211 -9.26 17.56 7.53
CA VAL A 211 -10.48 18.26 7.91
C VAL A 211 -10.14 19.70 8.28
N THR A 212 -10.67 20.65 7.51
CA THR A 212 -10.47 22.07 7.75
C THR A 212 -11.52 22.59 8.72
N LEU A 213 -11.09 23.18 9.82
CA LEU A 213 -11.93 23.82 10.80
C LEU A 213 -12.33 25.23 10.33
N HIS A 214 -13.40 25.81 10.92
CA HIS A 214 -13.87 27.13 10.52
C HIS A 214 -12.86 28.26 10.78
N ASN A 215 -11.91 28.08 11.70
CA ASN A 215 -10.82 29.01 11.96
C ASN A 215 -9.63 28.89 10.99
N GLY A 216 -9.69 27.95 10.06
CA GLY A 216 -8.62 27.65 9.10
C GLY A 216 -7.62 26.60 9.54
N ASP A 217 -7.65 26.15 10.80
CA ASP A 217 -6.82 25.04 11.25
C ASP A 217 -7.23 23.73 10.57
N VAL A 218 -6.27 22.82 10.42
CA VAL A 218 -6.49 21.54 9.76
C VAL A 218 -6.18 20.41 10.73
N ILE A 219 -7.12 19.48 10.85
CA ILE A 219 -6.89 18.17 11.45
C ILE A 219 -6.43 17.25 10.32
N ALA A 220 -5.19 16.81 10.37
CA ALA A 220 -4.57 16.07 9.28
C ALA A 220 -5.15 14.66 9.13
N ALA A 221 -5.19 14.16 7.89
CA ALA A 221 -5.44 12.77 7.60
C ALA A 221 -4.48 11.89 8.41
N ASN A 222 -4.94 10.71 8.79
CA ASN A 222 -4.22 9.76 9.64
C ASN A 222 -4.10 10.16 11.13
N THR A 223 -4.78 11.22 11.55
CA THR A 223 -4.88 11.57 12.96
C THR A 223 -5.77 10.55 13.68
N VAL A 224 -5.30 10.06 14.82
CA VAL A 224 -6.08 9.16 15.68
C VAL A 224 -7.05 9.99 16.51
N LEU A 225 -8.33 9.63 16.46
CA LEU A 225 -9.36 10.31 17.23
C LEU A 225 -9.14 10.09 18.73
N SER A 226 -9.24 11.16 19.47
CA SER A 226 -9.26 11.21 20.94
C SER A 226 -10.36 12.16 21.37
N HIS A 227 -10.66 12.20 22.66
CA HIS A 227 -11.59 13.18 23.19
C HIS A 227 -11.22 14.61 22.80
N GLU A 228 -9.94 14.95 22.91
CA GLU A 228 -9.42 16.28 22.56
C GLU A 228 -9.66 16.63 21.09
N ILE A 229 -9.37 15.70 20.18
CA ILE A 229 -9.57 15.90 18.73
C ILE A 229 -11.08 16.03 18.42
N MET A 230 -11.93 15.25 19.06
CA MET A 230 -13.38 15.33 18.85
C MET A 230 -13.96 16.66 19.33
N VAL A 231 -13.46 17.19 20.45
CA VAL A 231 -13.82 18.54 20.91
C VAL A 231 -13.40 19.60 19.90
N LYS A 232 -12.19 19.51 19.36
CA LYS A 232 -11.73 20.44 18.31
C LYS A 232 -12.59 20.40 17.06
N LEU A 233 -12.99 19.22 16.62
CA LEU A 233 -13.89 19.06 15.47
C LEU A 233 -15.25 19.71 15.71
N ALA A 234 -15.84 19.48 16.87
CA ALA A 234 -17.13 20.05 17.24
C ALA A 234 -17.07 21.58 17.34
N GLU A 235 -16.08 22.12 18.06
CA GLU A 235 -15.87 23.55 18.20
C GLU A 235 -15.49 24.23 16.89
N GLY A 236 -14.82 23.47 16.00
CA GLY A 236 -14.45 23.92 14.66
C GLY A 236 -15.58 23.93 13.63
N GLY A 237 -16.81 23.63 14.04
CA GLY A 237 -17.98 23.67 13.17
C GLY A 237 -18.12 22.47 12.22
N VAL A 238 -17.39 21.40 12.46
CA VAL A 238 -17.42 20.20 11.60
C VAL A 238 -18.70 19.40 11.89
N LYS A 239 -19.50 19.17 10.86
CA LYS A 239 -20.75 18.40 10.94
C LYS A 239 -20.62 16.98 10.39
N LYS A 240 -19.65 16.76 9.53
CA LYS A 240 -19.40 15.48 8.89
C LYS A 240 -17.91 15.34 8.62
N PHE A 241 -17.38 14.14 8.88
CA PHE A 241 -16.02 13.76 8.50
C PHE A 241 -15.95 12.25 8.29
N ASN A 242 -14.89 11.77 7.65
CA ASN A 242 -14.72 10.36 7.39
C ASN A 242 -13.63 9.78 8.29
N VAL A 243 -13.87 8.57 8.78
CA VAL A 243 -12.85 7.74 9.42
C VAL A 243 -12.57 6.51 8.57
N LEU A 244 -11.41 5.91 8.77
CA LEU A 244 -11.06 4.65 8.11
C LEU A 244 -11.91 3.52 8.67
N TYR A 245 -12.36 2.62 7.78
CA TYR A 245 -12.96 1.37 8.21
C TYR A 245 -11.88 0.42 8.68
N THR A 246 -11.85 0.14 9.97
CA THR A 246 -10.95 -0.81 10.61
C THR A 246 -11.72 -1.68 11.59
N ASN A 247 -11.26 -2.92 11.79
CA ASN A 247 -11.81 -3.82 12.81
C ASN A 247 -10.69 -4.67 13.43
N ASP A 248 -11.02 -5.49 14.42
CA ASP A 248 -10.08 -6.35 15.12
C ASP A 248 -9.96 -7.75 14.49
N ILE A 249 -10.64 -7.99 13.37
CA ILE A 249 -10.73 -9.31 12.73
C ILE A 249 -9.82 -9.41 11.52
N ASP A 250 -10.06 -8.59 10.49
CA ASP A 250 -9.40 -8.71 9.19
C ASP A 250 -9.02 -7.36 8.54
N HIS A 251 -9.44 -6.24 9.12
CA HIS A 251 -9.16 -4.89 8.60
C HIS A 251 -8.41 -4.06 9.65
N GLY A 252 -7.14 -4.41 9.86
CA GLY A 252 -6.29 -3.70 10.81
C GLY A 252 -5.75 -2.38 10.27
N SER A 253 -5.25 -1.54 11.17
CA SER A 253 -4.69 -0.22 10.86
C SER A 253 -3.22 -0.25 10.44
N PHE A 254 -2.75 -1.35 9.85
CA PHE A 254 -1.33 -1.63 9.59
C PHE A 254 -0.66 -0.55 8.75
N VAL A 255 -1.25 -0.16 7.63
CA VAL A 255 -0.70 0.86 6.73
C VAL A 255 -0.79 2.24 7.36
N ALA A 256 -1.89 2.56 8.03
CA ALA A 256 -2.07 3.82 8.75
C ALA A 256 -1.03 3.98 9.87
N ASP A 257 -0.77 2.93 10.63
CA ASP A 257 0.24 2.92 11.69
C ASP A 257 1.65 3.05 11.12
N SER A 258 1.93 2.37 10.01
CA SER A 258 3.20 2.49 9.29
C SER A 258 3.42 3.90 8.76
N LEU A 259 2.39 4.51 8.20
CA LEU A 259 2.43 5.89 7.73
C LEU A 259 2.72 6.89 8.85
N ARG A 260 2.19 6.64 10.05
CA ARG A 260 2.44 7.47 11.24
C ARG A 260 3.84 7.27 11.78
N ALA A 261 4.40 6.07 11.69
CA ALA A 261 5.77 5.77 12.06
C ALA A 261 6.81 6.28 11.05
N ASP A 262 6.39 6.60 9.84
CA ASP A 262 7.25 7.10 8.79
C ASP A 262 7.63 8.56 9.05
N THR A 263 8.93 8.84 9.12
CA THR A 263 9.47 10.18 9.40
C THR A 263 9.63 11.04 8.15
N THR A 264 9.51 10.47 6.94
CA THR A 264 9.59 11.24 5.70
C THR A 264 8.32 12.06 5.50
N SER A 265 8.45 13.31 5.02
CA SER A 265 7.33 14.23 4.85
C SER A 265 6.81 14.28 3.42
N GLY A 266 7.58 13.81 2.45
CA GLY A 266 7.18 13.85 1.04
C GLY A 266 8.10 13.04 0.14
N ARG A 267 7.89 13.21 -1.17
CA ARG A 267 8.60 12.46 -2.20
C ARG A 267 10.12 12.60 -2.13
N GLU A 268 10.62 13.82 -1.97
CA GLU A 268 12.08 14.08 -1.98
C GLU A 268 12.78 13.39 -0.81
N GLU A 269 12.26 13.53 0.39
CA GLU A 269 12.80 12.85 1.57
C GLU A 269 12.72 11.34 1.44
N ALA A 270 11.64 10.81 0.89
CA ALA A 270 11.47 9.38 0.65
C ALA A 270 12.50 8.86 -0.35
N LEU A 271 12.75 9.59 -1.44
CA LEU A 271 13.78 9.24 -2.41
C LEU A 271 15.18 9.22 -1.79
N VAL A 272 15.49 10.20 -0.92
CA VAL A 272 16.77 10.25 -0.19
C VAL A 272 16.92 9.04 0.74
N GLU A 273 15.88 8.68 1.47
CA GLU A 273 15.89 7.50 2.35
C GLU A 273 16.15 6.20 1.57
N ILE A 274 15.52 6.04 0.41
CA ILE A 274 15.74 4.89 -0.46
C ILE A 274 17.19 4.90 -0.98
N TYR A 275 17.68 6.04 -1.41
CA TYR A 275 19.05 6.18 -1.90
C TYR A 275 20.08 5.78 -0.84
N LYS A 276 19.91 6.22 0.39
CA LYS A 276 20.80 5.87 1.51
C LYS A 276 20.85 4.37 1.79
N VAL A 277 19.74 3.67 1.58
CA VAL A 277 19.67 2.22 1.74
C VAL A 277 20.32 1.50 0.56
N MET A 278 20.09 1.97 -0.65
CA MET A 278 20.62 1.35 -1.86
C MET A 278 22.12 1.59 -2.05
N ARG A 279 22.63 2.74 -1.57
CA ARG A 279 24.04 3.13 -1.66
C ARG A 279 24.58 3.59 -0.32
N PRO A 280 24.82 2.65 0.60
CA PRO A 280 25.34 3.00 1.93
C PRO A 280 26.69 3.69 1.86
N GLY A 281 26.87 4.74 2.67
CA GLY A 281 28.15 5.45 2.78
C GLY A 281 28.42 6.50 1.72
N GLU A 282 27.52 6.71 0.76
CA GLU A 282 27.60 7.87 -0.13
C GLU A 282 27.01 9.12 0.54
N PRO A 283 27.61 10.32 0.32
CA PRO A 283 27.13 11.59 0.91
C PRO A 283 25.80 12.05 0.29
#